data_b414f23efa77cc413a0e2753eeb8d73c
#
_entry.id   b414f23efa77cc413a0e2753eeb8d73c
#
_cell.length_a   1.000
_cell.length_b   1.000
_cell.length_c   1.000
_cell.angle_alpha   90.00
_cell.angle_beta   90.00
_cell.angle_gamma   90.00
#
_symmetry.space_group_name_H-M   'P 1'
#
loop_
_entity.id
_entity.type
_entity.pdbx_description
1 polymer ?
#
loop_
_entity_poly.entity_id
_entity_poly.type
_entity_poly.pdbx_seq_one_letter_code
_entity_poly.pdbx_strand_id
1 'polypeptide(L)'
;KSTLFNTLTHENIYAANQLFATLDPTLRSVSWSGVGKVVLVDTVGFVRHLPHELVEAFHATLEETLEADLLLHVIDSHREDMHEQIAAVQSVLAEIDNQVPVLNVFNKIDLTGEPPHIGYSDKAKPNRVYVSAHEQLGIEQLTLAVQQLLVGQLQRFELTLPANFGQLQHELHKLEVIEDLSYDETGQTKLIAMMSVDKLKQLLGEFGIAPEEVLSQAQAKLLAPVLEPFEQLLQQQPLDTADQT
;
A
#
# COMPACT_ATOMS: atom_id res chain seq x y z
N LYS A 1 10.55 -2.41 16.45
CA LYS A 1 10.39 -1.98 15.07
C LYS A 1 11.68 -2.21 14.30
N SER A 2 12.80 -1.57 14.66
CA SER A 2 14.08 -1.72 13.96
C SER A 2 14.62 -3.15 13.92
N THR A 3 14.41 -3.96 14.97
CA THR A 3 14.72 -5.41 14.94
C THR A 3 13.96 -6.13 13.84
N LEU A 4 12.66 -5.86 13.69
CA LEU A 4 11.86 -6.45 12.61
C LEU A 4 12.34 -5.99 11.25
N PHE A 5 12.65 -4.71 11.10
CA PHE A 5 13.21 -4.17 9.86
C PHE A 5 14.52 -4.88 9.48
N ASN A 6 15.45 -5.04 10.43
CA ASN A 6 16.70 -5.78 10.23
C ASN A 6 16.47 -7.25 9.86
N THR A 7 15.51 -7.91 10.49
CA THR A 7 15.14 -9.29 10.17
C THR A 7 14.64 -9.42 8.72
N LEU A 8 13.83 -8.47 8.27
CA LEU A 8 13.25 -8.47 6.93
C LEU A 8 14.25 -8.06 5.84
N THR A 9 15.21 -7.20 6.17
CA THR A 9 16.24 -6.72 5.22
C THR A 9 17.51 -7.56 5.21
N HIS A 10 17.64 -8.51 6.16
CA HIS A 10 18.88 -9.29 6.41
C HIS A 10 20.10 -8.41 6.71
N GLU A 11 19.87 -7.22 7.23
CA GLU A 11 20.92 -6.26 7.63
C GLU A 11 21.04 -6.12 9.14
N ASN A 12 22.23 -5.74 9.62
CA ASN A 12 22.48 -5.44 11.03
C ASN A 12 22.56 -3.93 11.24
N ILE A 13 21.44 -3.23 11.15
CA ILE A 13 21.36 -1.84 11.58
C ILE A 13 21.23 -1.81 13.10
N TYR A 14 21.99 -0.91 13.74
CA TYR A 14 22.00 -0.79 15.20
C TYR A 14 20.59 -0.47 15.73
N ALA A 15 19.93 -1.48 16.32
CA ALA A 15 18.64 -1.32 16.95
C ALA A 15 18.83 -0.86 18.39
N ALA A 16 18.65 0.43 18.67
CA ALA A 16 18.69 0.97 20.03
C ALA A 16 17.28 0.94 20.65
N ASN A 17 17.20 0.56 21.93
CA ASN A 17 16.00 0.72 22.75
C ASN A 17 15.81 2.19 23.17
N GLN A 18 15.85 3.12 22.24
CA GLN A 18 15.69 4.55 22.49
C GLN A 18 14.48 5.09 21.73
N LEU A 19 13.79 6.04 22.35
CA LEU A 19 12.80 6.87 21.67
C LEU A 19 13.54 7.65 20.57
N PHE A 20 12.98 7.69 19.35
CA PHE A 20 13.59 8.31 18.16
C PHE A 20 14.89 7.62 17.69
N ALA A 21 14.97 6.30 17.76
CA ALA A 21 16.11 5.55 17.23
C ALA A 21 16.28 5.74 15.70
N THR A 22 15.20 6.09 15.00
CA THR A 22 15.19 6.44 13.58
C THR A 22 14.65 7.86 13.46
N LEU A 23 15.49 8.83 13.09
CA LEU A 23 15.12 10.23 12.83
C LEU A 23 14.91 10.49 11.34
N ASP A 24 15.72 9.84 10.49
CA ASP A 24 15.58 9.90 9.03
C ASP A 24 15.00 8.58 8.51
N PRO A 25 14.03 8.61 7.59
CA PRO A 25 13.48 7.40 6.98
C PRO A 25 14.60 6.55 6.35
N THR A 26 14.64 5.28 6.68
CA THR A 26 15.60 4.35 6.10
C THR A 26 14.91 3.50 5.04
N LEU A 27 15.28 3.70 3.77
CA LEU A 27 14.76 2.91 2.66
C LEU A 27 15.66 1.72 2.36
N ARG A 28 15.07 0.54 2.17
CA ARG A 28 15.77 -0.69 1.75
C ARG A 28 14.98 -1.45 0.73
N SER A 29 15.65 -1.83 -0.35
CA SER A 29 15.08 -2.72 -1.36
C SER A 29 15.36 -4.17 -0.97
N VAL A 30 14.31 -4.99 -0.91
CA VAL A 30 14.39 -6.41 -0.60
C VAL A 30 13.62 -7.22 -1.63
N SER A 31 14.07 -8.44 -1.90
CA SER A 31 13.31 -9.39 -2.71
C SER A 31 12.35 -10.13 -1.79
N TRP A 32 11.06 -9.86 -1.91
CA TRP A 32 10.02 -10.48 -1.09
C TRP A 32 9.43 -11.69 -1.81
N SER A 33 9.45 -12.84 -1.15
CA SER A 33 8.96 -14.07 -1.75
C SER A 33 7.49 -13.94 -2.21
N GLY A 34 7.23 -14.26 -3.48
CA GLY A 34 5.88 -14.20 -4.08
C GLY A 34 5.34 -12.80 -4.36
N VAL A 35 6.14 -11.74 -4.10
CA VAL A 35 5.78 -10.34 -4.43
C VAL A 35 6.76 -9.74 -5.42
N GLY A 36 8.05 -10.11 -5.30
CA GLY A 36 9.13 -9.52 -6.09
C GLY A 36 9.91 -8.46 -5.32
N LYS A 37 10.35 -7.42 -6.00
CA LYS A 37 11.12 -6.34 -5.41
C LYS A 37 10.21 -5.40 -4.61
N VAL A 38 10.50 -5.23 -3.33
CA VAL A 38 9.76 -4.37 -2.39
C VAL A 38 10.73 -3.38 -1.77
N VAL A 39 10.29 -2.14 -1.60
CA VAL A 39 11.01 -1.13 -0.83
C VAL A 39 10.40 -1.03 0.56
N LEU A 40 11.19 -1.37 1.57
CA LEU A 40 10.82 -1.19 2.97
C LEU A 40 11.30 0.17 3.46
N VAL A 41 10.41 0.90 4.13
CA VAL A 41 10.72 2.21 4.74
C VAL A 41 10.57 2.10 6.25
N ASP A 42 11.66 2.29 7.01
CA ASP A 42 11.60 2.43 8.47
C ASP A 42 11.40 3.90 8.82
N THR A 43 10.18 4.27 9.16
CA THR A 43 9.80 5.64 9.54
C THR A 43 10.05 5.89 11.02
N VAL A 44 9.95 7.13 11.47
CA VAL A 44 9.96 7.51 12.89
C VAL A 44 8.85 6.77 13.65
N GLY A 45 9.15 6.25 14.84
CA GLY A 45 8.14 5.59 15.68
C GLY A 45 7.11 6.58 16.22
N PHE A 46 5.83 6.19 16.27
CA PHE A 46 4.80 6.97 16.96
C PHE A 46 5.14 7.13 18.44
N VAL A 47 5.24 8.38 18.90
CA VAL A 47 5.51 8.73 20.30
C VAL A 47 4.31 9.49 20.86
N ARG A 48 3.84 9.08 22.05
CA ARG A 48 2.83 9.85 22.79
C ARG A 48 3.38 11.23 23.11
N HIS A 49 2.56 12.25 22.98
CA HIS A 49 2.89 13.64 23.27
C HIS A 49 4.07 14.17 22.43
N LEU A 50 3.93 14.12 21.09
CA LEU A 50 4.84 14.82 20.20
C LEU A 50 4.86 16.31 20.57
N PRO A 51 6.03 16.93 20.86
CA PRO A 51 6.15 18.37 20.97
C PRO A 51 5.62 19.03 19.71
N HIS A 52 4.93 20.17 19.84
CA HIS A 52 4.35 20.90 18.71
C HIS A 52 5.37 21.20 17.60
N GLU A 53 6.63 21.39 17.95
CA GLU A 53 7.74 21.65 17.01
C GLU A 53 8.05 20.44 16.10
N LEU A 54 7.71 19.20 16.53
CA LEU A 54 7.93 17.97 15.76
C LEU A 54 6.68 17.54 14.98
N VAL A 55 5.55 18.18 15.18
CA VAL A 55 4.28 17.84 14.49
C VAL A 55 4.41 18.08 12.98
N GLU A 56 5.02 19.19 12.55
CA GLU A 56 5.22 19.48 11.11
C GLU A 56 6.18 18.48 10.45
N ALA A 57 7.29 18.14 11.11
CA ALA A 57 8.22 17.13 10.61
C ALA A 57 7.57 15.74 10.57
N PHE A 58 6.67 15.46 11.51
CA PHE A 58 5.92 14.21 11.55
C PHE A 58 4.85 14.16 10.44
N HIS A 59 4.18 15.26 10.14
CA HIS A 59 3.25 15.35 9.01
C HIS A 59 3.95 15.06 7.67
N ALA A 60 5.14 15.63 7.43
CA ALA A 60 5.90 15.33 6.22
C ALA A 60 6.24 13.82 6.10
N THR A 61 6.59 13.17 7.22
CA THR A 61 6.86 11.73 7.24
C THR A 61 5.58 10.91 7.04
N LEU A 62 4.42 11.42 7.49
CA LEU A 62 3.13 10.77 7.26
C LEU A 62 2.67 10.91 5.80
N GLU A 63 2.95 12.01 5.13
CA GLU A 63 2.66 12.17 3.70
C GLU A 63 3.37 11.08 2.88
N GLU A 64 4.62 10.74 3.21
CA GLU A 64 5.33 9.61 2.59
C GLU A 64 4.61 8.27 2.79
N THR A 65 3.87 8.10 3.90
CA THR A 65 3.13 6.85 4.14
C THR A 65 1.91 6.70 3.23
N LEU A 66 1.36 7.80 2.70
CA LEU A 66 0.23 7.78 1.77
C LEU A 66 0.62 7.26 0.37
N GLU A 67 1.90 7.31 0.04
CA GLU A 67 2.44 6.76 -1.21
C GLU A 67 2.74 5.25 -1.13
N ALA A 68 2.65 4.66 0.07
CA ALA A 68 2.92 3.24 0.26
C ALA A 68 1.78 2.37 -0.29
N ASP A 69 2.12 1.16 -0.74
CA ASP A 69 1.12 0.16 -1.15
C ASP A 69 0.55 -0.61 0.06
N LEU A 70 1.27 -0.63 1.19
CA LEU A 70 0.88 -1.30 2.44
C LEU A 70 1.59 -0.67 3.63
N LEU A 71 0.85 -0.41 4.71
CA LEU A 71 1.41 0.01 5.99
C LEU A 71 1.52 -1.18 6.95
N LEU A 72 2.71 -1.37 7.53
CA LEU A 72 2.94 -2.33 8.60
C LEU A 72 2.94 -1.59 9.94
N HIS A 73 1.84 -1.65 10.67
CA HIS A 73 1.75 -1.07 12.01
C HIS A 73 2.35 -2.04 13.04
N VAL A 74 3.60 -1.83 13.42
CA VAL A 74 4.34 -2.69 14.35
C VAL A 74 4.01 -2.34 15.80
N ILE A 75 3.43 -3.30 16.52
CA ILE A 75 2.89 -3.18 17.86
C ILE A 75 3.72 -4.06 18.80
N ASP A 76 4.09 -3.55 19.96
CA ASP A 76 4.69 -4.33 21.04
C ASP A 76 3.59 -5.03 21.82
N SER A 77 3.44 -6.36 21.62
CA SER A 77 2.37 -7.16 22.24
C SER A 77 2.53 -7.37 23.73
N HIS A 78 3.70 -7.05 24.31
CA HIS A 78 3.94 -7.16 25.77
C HIS A 78 3.52 -5.91 26.55
N ARG A 79 3.16 -4.82 25.88
CA ARG A 79 2.81 -3.56 26.54
C ARG A 79 1.36 -3.54 27.04
N GLU A 80 1.17 -3.07 28.28
CA GLU A 80 -0.15 -2.91 28.89
C GLU A 80 -1.03 -1.87 28.16
N ASP A 81 -0.40 -0.81 27.60
CA ASP A 81 -1.06 0.28 26.88
C ASP A 81 -1.21 0.04 25.38
N MET A 82 -1.05 -1.20 24.90
CA MET A 82 -1.09 -1.59 23.51
C MET A 82 -2.36 -1.10 22.79
N HIS A 83 -3.54 -1.30 23.39
CA HIS A 83 -4.81 -0.90 22.79
C HIS A 83 -4.94 0.62 22.59
N GLU A 84 -4.42 1.40 23.56
CA GLU A 84 -4.40 2.86 23.44
C GLU A 84 -3.46 3.34 22.34
N GLN A 85 -2.31 2.65 22.16
CA GLN A 85 -1.39 2.95 21.06
C GLN A 85 -2.01 2.65 19.70
N ILE A 86 -2.70 1.52 19.56
CA ILE A 86 -3.42 1.17 18.33
C ILE A 86 -4.46 2.24 18.00
N ALA A 87 -5.28 2.64 18.98
CA ALA A 87 -6.30 3.65 18.79
C ALA A 87 -5.70 5.01 18.38
N ALA A 88 -4.58 5.41 18.98
CA ALA A 88 -3.89 6.66 18.66
C ALA A 88 -3.38 6.66 17.21
N VAL A 89 -2.77 5.56 16.75
CA VAL A 89 -2.31 5.44 15.36
C VAL A 89 -3.48 5.46 14.38
N GLN A 90 -4.57 4.75 14.69
CA GLN A 90 -5.78 4.75 13.86
C GLN A 90 -6.41 6.14 13.75
N SER A 91 -6.42 6.92 14.85
CA SER A 91 -6.91 8.31 14.82
C SER A 91 -6.09 9.17 13.87
N VAL A 92 -4.76 9.09 13.94
CA VAL A 92 -3.89 9.87 13.06
C VAL A 92 -4.03 9.46 11.61
N LEU A 93 -4.12 8.16 11.31
CA LEU A 93 -4.34 7.67 9.96
C LEU A 93 -5.70 8.13 9.39
N ALA A 94 -6.71 8.23 10.24
CA ALA A 94 -8.01 8.78 9.85
C ALA A 94 -7.96 10.30 9.59
N GLU A 95 -7.17 11.06 10.37
CA GLU A 95 -6.99 12.51 10.17
C GLU A 95 -6.35 12.87 8.83
N ILE A 96 -5.46 12.02 8.32
CA ILE A 96 -4.80 12.18 7.01
C ILE A 96 -5.56 11.52 5.86
N ASP A 97 -6.79 11.06 6.08
CA ASP A 97 -7.63 10.34 5.11
C ASP A 97 -6.91 9.15 4.45
N ASN A 98 -6.21 8.36 5.27
CA ASN A 98 -5.42 7.23 4.77
C ASN A 98 -6.30 6.15 4.13
N GLN A 99 -6.06 5.87 2.86
CA GLN A 99 -6.70 4.79 2.09
C GLN A 99 -5.80 3.56 1.93
N VAL A 100 -4.54 3.67 2.34
CA VAL A 100 -3.56 2.57 2.24
C VAL A 100 -3.93 1.45 3.21
N PRO A 101 -3.92 0.18 2.77
CA PRO A 101 -4.16 -0.95 3.65
C PRO A 101 -3.19 -0.99 4.83
N VAL A 102 -3.69 -1.32 6.02
CA VAL A 102 -2.89 -1.44 7.24
C VAL A 102 -2.90 -2.87 7.73
N LEU A 103 -1.70 -3.47 7.89
CA LEU A 103 -1.51 -4.76 8.55
C LEU A 103 -0.92 -4.51 9.95
N ASN A 104 -1.66 -4.90 10.99
CA ASN A 104 -1.16 -4.84 12.36
C ASN A 104 -0.20 -5.99 12.63
N VAL A 105 1.06 -5.67 12.97
CA VAL A 105 2.12 -6.64 13.25
C VAL A 105 2.39 -6.66 14.76
N PHE A 106 1.80 -7.63 15.44
CA PHE A 106 1.99 -7.86 16.88
C PHE A 106 3.33 -8.54 17.10
N ASN A 107 4.33 -7.75 17.49
CA ASN A 107 5.70 -8.22 17.68
C ASN A 107 5.98 -8.52 19.16
N LYS A 108 7.02 -9.32 19.41
CA LYS A 108 7.48 -9.79 20.73
C LYS A 108 6.55 -10.84 21.37
N ILE A 109 5.96 -11.72 20.54
CA ILE A 109 5.13 -12.83 21.05
C ILE A 109 5.92 -13.81 21.91
N ASP A 110 7.24 -13.85 21.80
CA ASP A 110 8.15 -14.56 22.71
C ASP A 110 7.97 -14.17 24.17
N LEU A 111 7.53 -12.94 24.46
CA LEU A 111 7.27 -12.44 25.82
C LEU A 111 5.85 -12.72 26.29
N THR A 112 4.90 -12.98 25.40
CA THR A 112 3.49 -13.23 25.74
C THR A 112 3.10 -14.70 25.68
N GLY A 113 3.92 -15.53 25.00
CA GLY A 113 3.63 -16.94 24.75
C GLY A 113 2.55 -17.17 23.67
N GLU A 114 2.14 -16.13 22.96
CA GLU A 114 1.21 -16.23 21.84
C GLU A 114 1.87 -16.96 20.66
N PRO A 115 1.23 -17.97 20.04
CA PRO A 115 1.80 -18.64 18.87
C PRO A 115 1.77 -17.74 17.63
N PRO A 116 2.75 -17.90 16.71
CA PRO A 116 2.74 -17.15 15.46
C PRO A 116 1.55 -17.56 14.57
N HIS A 117 0.75 -16.59 14.14
CA HIS A 117 -0.41 -16.82 13.26
C HIS A 117 -0.82 -15.56 12.51
N ILE A 118 -1.70 -15.73 11.51
CA ILE A 118 -2.35 -14.66 10.77
C ILE A 118 -3.80 -14.57 11.24
N GLY A 119 -4.24 -13.37 11.61
CA GLY A 119 -5.65 -13.06 11.83
C GLY A 119 -6.25 -12.39 10.60
N TYR A 120 -7.52 -12.67 10.35
CA TYR A 120 -8.25 -12.20 9.17
C TYR A 120 -9.41 -11.31 9.58
N SER A 121 -9.75 -10.36 8.71
CA SER A 121 -10.98 -9.56 8.79
C SER A 121 -12.19 -10.37 8.33
N ASP A 122 -13.41 -9.83 8.53
CA ASP A 122 -14.66 -10.42 8.05
C ASP A 122 -14.70 -10.62 6.52
N LYS A 123 -13.87 -9.88 5.79
CA LYS A 123 -13.70 -10.01 4.33
C LYS A 123 -12.62 -11.04 3.94
N ALA A 124 -12.17 -11.88 4.86
CA ALA A 124 -11.11 -12.87 4.68
C ALA A 124 -9.77 -12.28 4.18
N LYS A 125 -9.50 -10.99 4.46
CA LYS A 125 -8.20 -10.36 4.19
C LYS A 125 -7.36 -10.37 5.46
N PRO A 126 -6.04 -10.64 5.40
CA PRO A 126 -5.14 -10.46 6.54
C PRO A 126 -5.26 -9.05 7.12
N ASN A 127 -5.45 -8.94 8.43
CA ASN A 127 -5.49 -7.63 9.11
C ASN A 127 -4.57 -7.57 10.33
N ARG A 128 -4.04 -8.71 10.76
CA ARG A 128 -3.09 -8.82 11.86
C ARG A 128 -2.19 -10.04 11.67
N VAL A 129 -0.97 -9.95 12.19
CA VAL A 129 -0.02 -11.06 12.22
C VAL A 129 0.77 -11.00 13.53
N TYR A 130 1.08 -12.16 14.07
CA TYR A 130 1.76 -12.32 15.35
C TYR A 130 3.16 -12.88 15.12
N VAL A 131 4.19 -12.13 15.56
CA VAL A 131 5.60 -12.43 15.26
C VAL A 131 6.51 -12.18 16.47
N SER A 132 7.67 -12.84 16.49
CA SER A 132 8.82 -12.38 17.25
C SER A 132 9.98 -12.10 16.29
N ALA A 133 10.32 -10.84 16.11
CA ALA A 133 11.47 -10.46 15.31
C ALA A 133 12.79 -10.91 15.95
N HIS A 134 12.83 -11.01 17.29
CA HIS A 134 14.02 -11.45 18.03
C HIS A 134 14.28 -12.95 17.84
N GLU A 135 13.25 -13.77 17.99
CA GLU A 135 13.34 -15.23 17.86
C GLU A 135 13.07 -15.71 16.40
N GLN A 136 12.84 -14.78 15.47
CA GLN A 136 12.49 -15.05 14.07
C GLN A 136 11.24 -15.92 13.89
N LEU A 137 10.32 -15.88 14.87
CA LEU A 137 9.05 -16.61 14.81
C LEU A 137 8.01 -15.80 14.04
N GLY A 138 7.21 -16.45 13.21
CA GLY A 138 6.10 -15.82 12.49
C GLY A 138 6.52 -14.97 11.28
N ILE A 139 7.79 -14.98 10.88
CA ILE A 139 8.27 -14.23 9.70
C ILE A 139 7.68 -14.80 8.40
N GLU A 140 7.51 -16.12 8.31
CA GLU A 140 6.81 -16.75 7.19
C GLU A 140 5.34 -16.32 7.11
N GLN A 141 4.64 -16.26 8.26
CA GLN A 141 3.27 -15.78 8.35
C GLN A 141 3.15 -14.32 7.93
N LEU A 142 4.09 -13.48 8.35
CA LEU A 142 4.16 -12.07 7.89
C LEU A 142 4.37 -12.00 6.38
N THR A 143 5.28 -12.81 5.83
CA THR A 143 5.54 -12.88 4.39
C THR A 143 4.28 -13.26 3.62
N LEU A 144 3.55 -14.29 4.08
CA LEU A 144 2.30 -14.73 3.47
C LEU A 144 1.19 -13.65 3.58
N ALA A 145 1.06 -12.98 4.72
CA ALA A 145 0.06 -11.92 4.90
C ALA A 145 0.32 -10.73 3.97
N VAL A 146 1.58 -10.29 3.84
CA VAL A 146 2.00 -9.23 2.92
C VAL A 146 1.75 -9.66 1.47
N GLN A 147 2.13 -10.89 1.10
CA GLN A 147 1.87 -11.43 -0.23
C GLN A 147 0.37 -11.40 -0.56
N GLN A 148 -0.49 -11.88 0.34
CA GLN A 148 -1.95 -11.88 0.12
C GLN A 148 -2.52 -10.45 -0.04
N LEU A 149 -1.96 -9.47 0.67
CA LEU A 149 -2.42 -8.09 0.59
C LEU A 149 -1.92 -7.38 -0.66
N LEU A 150 -0.67 -7.57 -1.06
CA LEU A 150 -0.07 -6.90 -2.21
C LEU A 150 -0.39 -7.61 -3.53
N VAL A 151 -0.19 -8.92 -3.62
CA VAL A 151 -0.44 -9.68 -4.86
C VAL A 151 -1.93 -9.78 -5.16
N GLY A 152 -2.78 -9.88 -4.14
CA GLY A 152 -4.24 -9.85 -4.32
C GLY A 152 -4.77 -8.52 -4.88
N GLN A 153 -3.98 -7.46 -4.87
CA GLN A 153 -4.29 -6.16 -5.47
C GLN A 153 -3.67 -5.98 -6.86
N LEU A 154 -2.64 -6.76 -7.21
CA LEU A 154 -1.98 -6.67 -8.50
C LEU A 154 -2.86 -7.29 -9.60
N GLN A 155 -3.02 -6.54 -10.67
CA GLN A 155 -3.72 -6.96 -11.87
C GLN A 155 -2.82 -6.78 -13.09
N ARG A 156 -3.04 -7.62 -14.08
CA ARG A 156 -2.34 -7.56 -15.36
C ARG A 156 -3.09 -6.64 -16.30
N PHE A 157 -2.47 -5.53 -16.66
CA PHE A 157 -2.99 -4.55 -17.60
C PHE A 157 -2.28 -4.66 -18.92
N GLU A 158 -3.05 -4.70 -20.01
CA GLU A 158 -2.55 -4.61 -21.37
C GLU A 158 -2.77 -3.19 -21.85
N LEU A 159 -1.67 -2.40 -21.90
CA LEU A 159 -1.71 -1.01 -22.33
C LEU A 159 -1.23 -0.88 -23.78
N THR A 160 -1.93 -0.05 -24.54
CA THR A 160 -1.50 0.38 -25.87
C THR A 160 -1.21 1.87 -25.80
N LEU A 161 0.07 2.23 -25.88
CA LEU A 161 0.53 3.61 -25.71
C LEU A 161 0.84 4.21 -27.09
N PRO A 162 0.11 5.23 -27.52
CA PRO A 162 0.51 6.08 -28.64
C PRO A 162 1.89 6.71 -28.40
N ALA A 163 2.59 7.08 -29.48
CA ALA A 163 3.96 7.60 -29.39
C ALA A 163 4.12 8.88 -28.52
N ASN A 164 3.05 9.64 -28.32
CA ASN A 164 3.03 10.83 -27.48
C ASN A 164 2.98 10.53 -25.97
N PHE A 165 2.78 9.26 -25.55
CA PHE A 165 2.71 8.86 -24.13
C PHE A 165 4.05 8.32 -23.60
N GLY A 166 5.17 8.76 -24.15
CA GLY A 166 6.51 8.33 -23.74
C GLY A 166 6.84 8.61 -22.26
N GLN A 167 6.26 9.65 -21.66
CA GLN A 167 6.43 9.93 -20.22
C GLN A 167 5.79 8.86 -19.35
N LEU A 168 4.57 8.43 -19.67
CA LEU A 168 3.91 7.32 -18.96
C LEU A 168 4.72 6.03 -19.12
N GLN A 169 5.20 5.72 -20.32
CA GLN A 169 6.06 4.56 -20.54
C GLN A 169 7.33 4.62 -19.69
N HIS A 170 7.96 5.80 -19.59
CA HIS A 170 9.16 6.01 -18.78
C HIS A 170 8.88 5.73 -17.28
N GLU A 171 7.78 6.25 -16.73
CA GLU A 171 7.42 6.02 -15.34
C GLU A 171 7.07 4.53 -15.08
N LEU A 172 6.39 3.85 -16.00
CA LEU A 172 6.14 2.41 -15.88
C LEU A 172 7.45 1.60 -15.88
N HIS A 173 8.45 2.00 -16.67
CA HIS A 173 9.79 1.39 -16.60
C HIS A 173 10.50 1.64 -15.29
N LYS A 174 10.45 2.87 -14.77
CA LYS A 174 11.06 3.26 -13.51
C LYS A 174 10.46 2.50 -12.32
N LEU A 175 9.16 2.21 -12.38
CA LEU A 175 8.44 1.40 -11.37
C LEU A 175 8.74 -0.11 -11.49
N GLU A 176 9.44 -0.55 -12.53
CA GLU A 176 9.77 -1.97 -12.79
C GLU A 176 8.52 -2.88 -12.86
N VAL A 177 7.39 -2.36 -13.32
CA VAL A 177 6.10 -3.07 -13.37
C VAL A 177 5.80 -3.71 -14.72
N ILE A 178 6.66 -3.51 -15.73
CA ILE A 178 6.47 -4.03 -17.10
C ILE A 178 6.95 -5.47 -17.17
N GLU A 179 6.04 -6.39 -17.54
CA GLU A 179 6.33 -7.80 -17.79
C GLU A 179 6.77 -8.05 -19.24
N ASP A 180 6.12 -7.38 -20.19
CA ASP A 180 6.37 -7.54 -21.62
C ASP A 180 6.19 -6.21 -22.34
N LEU A 181 6.96 -6.00 -23.40
CA LEU A 181 6.92 -4.80 -24.22
C LEU A 181 7.17 -5.14 -25.69
N SER A 182 6.29 -4.68 -26.55
CA SER A 182 6.41 -4.81 -28.00
C SER A 182 5.99 -3.54 -28.70
N TYR A 183 6.39 -3.40 -29.96
CA TYR A 183 6.00 -2.28 -30.82
C TYR A 183 5.20 -2.82 -32.00
N ASP A 184 4.12 -2.15 -32.35
CA ASP A 184 3.37 -2.51 -33.54
C ASP A 184 3.89 -1.79 -34.80
N GLU A 185 3.35 -2.15 -35.96
CA GLU A 185 3.76 -1.61 -37.25
C GLU A 185 3.47 -0.09 -37.38
N THR A 186 2.62 0.46 -36.52
CA THR A 186 2.25 1.88 -36.51
C THR A 186 3.12 2.71 -35.57
N GLY A 187 4.06 2.07 -34.84
CA GLY A 187 4.93 2.70 -33.86
C GLY A 187 4.26 2.91 -32.47
N GLN A 188 3.10 2.29 -32.23
CA GLN A 188 2.49 2.25 -30.89
C GLN A 188 3.20 1.21 -30.04
N THR A 189 3.37 1.54 -28.77
CA THR A 189 3.93 0.62 -27.79
C THR A 189 2.82 -0.21 -27.16
N LYS A 190 2.91 -1.52 -27.28
CA LYS A 190 2.08 -2.47 -26.53
C LYS A 190 2.88 -3.01 -25.37
N LEU A 191 2.38 -2.85 -24.16
CA LEU A 191 3.05 -3.35 -22.97
C LEU A 191 2.05 -4.03 -22.02
N ILE A 192 2.60 -4.94 -21.24
CA ILE A 192 1.89 -5.63 -20.17
C ILE A 192 2.51 -5.19 -18.87
N ALA A 193 1.69 -4.62 -17.99
CA ALA A 193 2.13 -4.17 -16.66
C ALA A 193 1.36 -4.88 -15.54
N MET A 194 2.08 -5.23 -14.46
CA MET A 194 1.51 -5.77 -13.23
C MET A 194 1.50 -4.67 -12.17
N MET A 195 0.31 -4.17 -11.81
CA MET A 195 0.16 -3.16 -10.77
C MET A 195 -1.25 -3.16 -10.17
N SER A 196 -1.45 -2.42 -9.07
CA SER A 196 -2.78 -2.24 -8.52
C SER A 196 -3.62 -1.30 -9.39
N VAL A 197 -4.94 -1.48 -9.32
CA VAL A 197 -5.91 -0.59 -10.00
C VAL A 197 -5.69 0.86 -9.56
N ASP A 198 -5.48 1.09 -8.26
CA ASP A 198 -5.33 2.43 -7.70
C ASP A 198 -4.05 3.10 -8.18
N LYS A 199 -2.94 2.35 -8.26
CA LYS A 199 -1.67 2.89 -8.80
C LYS A 199 -1.78 3.26 -10.27
N LEU A 200 -2.47 2.45 -11.08
CA LEU A 200 -2.71 2.78 -12.48
C LEU A 200 -3.60 4.02 -12.63
N LYS A 201 -4.66 4.14 -11.82
CA LYS A 201 -5.51 5.35 -11.78
C LYS A 201 -4.71 6.61 -11.46
N GLN A 202 -3.88 6.54 -10.43
CA GLN A 202 -3.01 7.65 -10.03
C GLN A 202 -2.13 8.09 -11.18
N LEU A 203 -1.39 7.15 -11.80
CA LEU A 203 -0.49 7.44 -12.92
C LEU A 203 -1.23 8.07 -14.11
N LEU A 204 -2.35 7.48 -14.53
CA LEU A 204 -3.12 8.04 -15.63
C LEU A 204 -3.65 9.44 -15.31
N GLY A 205 -4.07 9.68 -14.06
CA GLY A 205 -4.50 10.99 -13.59
C GLY A 205 -3.37 12.03 -13.60
N GLU A 206 -2.16 11.69 -13.17
CA GLU A 206 -0.98 12.55 -13.18
C GLU A 206 -0.61 13.04 -14.60
N PHE A 207 -0.81 12.17 -15.59
CA PHE A 207 -0.53 12.51 -16.99
C PHE A 207 -1.77 13.02 -17.75
N GLY A 208 -2.93 13.12 -17.10
CA GLY A 208 -4.19 13.56 -17.72
C GLY A 208 -4.69 12.64 -18.83
N ILE A 209 -4.41 11.34 -18.72
CA ILE A 209 -4.75 10.32 -19.72
C ILE A 209 -6.04 9.63 -19.29
N ALA A 210 -7.04 9.59 -20.17
CA ALA A 210 -8.24 8.81 -19.91
C ALA A 210 -7.95 7.30 -20.05
N PRO A 211 -8.48 6.43 -19.12
CA PRO A 211 -8.23 5.00 -19.19
C PRO A 211 -8.54 4.36 -20.56
N GLU A 212 -9.57 4.83 -21.23
CA GLU A 212 -10.02 4.33 -22.54
C GLU A 212 -9.03 4.63 -23.68
N GLU A 213 -8.12 5.57 -23.48
CA GLU A 213 -7.09 5.92 -24.48
C GLU A 213 -5.97 4.88 -24.54
N VAL A 214 -5.76 4.13 -23.45
CA VAL A 214 -4.63 3.21 -23.30
C VAL A 214 -5.02 1.78 -22.96
N LEU A 215 -6.26 1.55 -22.50
CA LEU A 215 -6.79 0.26 -22.07
C LEU A 215 -7.97 -0.19 -22.94
N SER A 216 -8.20 -1.50 -22.99
CA SER A 216 -9.45 -2.04 -23.50
C SER A 216 -10.64 -1.58 -22.67
N GLN A 217 -11.86 -1.53 -23.27
CA GLN A 217 -13.09 -1.16 -22.55
C GLN A 217 -13.33 -2.00 -21.28
N ALA A 218 -12.96 -3.28 -21.31
CA ALA A 218 -13.12 -4.19 -20.17
C ALA A 218 -12.19 -3.79 -19.01
N GLN A 219 -10.95 -3.43 -19.31
CA GLN A 219 -9.97 -3.03 -18.30
C GLN A 219 -10.18 -1.58 -17.82
N ALA A 220 -10.59 -0.67 -18.71
CA ALA A 220 -10.93 0.70 -18.35
C ALA A 220 -12.09 0.76 -17.33
N LYS A 221 -13.05 -0.15 -17.42
CA LYS A 221 -14.15 -0.25 -16.43
C LYS A 221 -13.67 -0.59 -15.01
N LEU A 222 -12.52 -1.26 -14.86
CA LEU A 222 -11.95 -1.54 -13.53
C LEU A 222 -11.45 -0.26 -12.86
N LEU A 223 -11.10 0.75 -13.67
CA LEU A 223 -10.62 2.05 -13.21
C LEU A 223 -11.77 3.05 -13.02
N ALA A 224 -12.99 2.74 -13.46
CA ALA A 224 -14.14 3.62 -13.26
C ALA A 224 -14.43 3.77 -11.74
N PRO A 225 -14.89 4.94 -11.28
CA PRO A 225 -15.34 5.09 -9.90
C PRO A 225 -16.48 4.11 -9.63
N VAL A 226 -16.44 3.43 -8.50
CA VAL A 226 -17.58 2.63 -8.03
C VAL A 226 -18.67 3.62 -7.65
N LEU A 227 -19.69 3.75 -8.51
CA LEU A 227 -20.86 4.57 -8.18
C LEU A 227 -21.56 3.96 -6.98
N GLU A 228 -21.77 4.77 -5.93
CA GLU A 228 -22.58 4.38 -4.79
C GLU A 228 -23.99 3.94 -5.29
N PRO A 229 -24.64 2.98 -4.63
CA PRO A 229 -25.94 2.45 -5.08
C PRO A 229 -26.98 3.52 -5.35
N PHE A 230 -26.90 4.67 -4.68
CA PHE A 230 -27.80 5.80 -4.85
C PHE A 230 -27.55 6.57 -6.16
N GLU A 231 -26.32 6.71 -6.59
CA GLU A 231 -25.96 7.36 -7.87
C GLU A 231 -26.32 6.49 -9.08
N GLN A 232 -26.28 5.16 -8.95
CA GLN A 232 -26.73 4.24 -9.97
C GLN A 232 -28.25 4.33 -10.20
N LEU A 233 -29.02 4.59 -9.15
CA LEU A 233 -30.49 4.81 -9.24
C LEU A 233 -30.85 6.11 -9.94
N LEU A 234 -30.05 7.17 -9.77
CA LEU A 234 -30.29 8.46 -10.43
C LEU A 234 -30.03 8.41 -11.95
N GLN A 235 -29.08 7.58 -12.39
CA GLN A 235 -28.78 7.40 -13.83
C GLN A 235 -29.81 6.54 -14.57
N GLN A 236 -30.66 5.80 -13.86
CA GLN A 236 -31.70 4.93 -14.43
C GLN A 236 -33.08 5.59 -14.53
N GLN A 237 -33.24 6.84 -14.06
CA GLN A 237 -34.48 7.56 -14.25
C GLN A 237 -34.54 8.11 -15.69
N PRO A 238 -35.49 7.68 -16.53
CA PRO A 238 -35.74 8.34 -17.81
C PRO A 238 -36.20 9.77 -17.53
N LEU A 239 -35.63 10.71 -18.28
CA LEU A 239 -36.15 12.07 -18.37
C LEU A 239 -37.61 11.98 -18.85
N ASP A 240 -38.53 12.01 -17.90
CA ASP A 240 -39.95 12.20 -18.22
C ASP A 240 -40.11 13.60 -18.83
N THR A 241 -40.14 13.63 -20.14
CA THR A 241 -40.61 14.77 -20.92
C THR A 241 -42.09 14.96 -20.63
N ALA A 242 -42.38 15.73 -19.59
CA ALA A 242 -43.70 16.30 -19.43
C ALA A 242 -43.83 17.43 -20.45
N ASP A 243 -44.37 17.05 -21.63
CA ASP A 243 -44.84 18.03 -22.60
C ASP A 243 -46.38 18.09 -22.50
N GLN A 244 -46.86 19.32 -22.41
CA GLN A 244 -48.13 19.88 -22.85
C GLN A 244 -49.42 19.39 -22.20
N THR A 245 -50.08 20.23 -21.44
CA THR A 245 -51.21 21.07 -21.91
C THR A 245 -51.55 22.15 -20.92
#